data_5bf6aa28800761cdcdfee668dcb043b4
#
_entry.id   5bf6aa28800761cdcdfee668dcb043b4
#
_cell.length_a   1.000
_cell.length_b   1.000
_cell.length_c   1.000
_cell.angle_alpha   90.00
_cell.angle_beta   90.00
_cell.angle_gamma   90.00
#
_symmetry.space_group_name_H-M   'P 1'
#
loop_
_entity.id
_entity.type
_entity.pdbx_description
1 polymer ?
#
loop_
_entity_poly.entity_id
_entity_poly.type
_entity_poly.pdbx_seq_one_letter_code
_entity_poly.pdbx_strand_id
1 'polypeptide(L)'
;MLEIARFVLPDAPQRVAPFSHAVRAGDFLFVTGQMPTLPGGGMVLVDGGVAAETHQVIANLKTVLAGSGGAWERTVFARVYLTEFVRDYPAMNAIWEASFPPGGLPARTCVGVTALAVGALVEIDLVVAL
;
A
#
# COMPACT_ATOMS: atom_id res chain seq x y z
N MET A 1 -27.84 -5.01 -8.03
CA MET A 1 -26.67 -5.67 -7.40
C MET A 1 -25.43 -4.89 -7.74
N LEU A 2 -24.54 -4.71 -6.77
CA LEU A 2 -23.27 -4.01 -6.97
C LEU A 2 -22.35 -4.83 -7.87
N GLU A 3 -21.79 -4.21 -8.91
CA GLU A 3 -20.76 -4.86 -9.72
C GLU A 3 -19.44 -4.95 -8.94
N ILE A 4 -18.80 -6.12 -9.04
CA ILE A 4 -17.50 -6.39 -8.45
C ILE A 4 -16.53 -6.71 -9.58
N ALA A 5 -15.45 -5.95 -9.67
CA ALA A 5 -14.36 -6.21 -10.59
C ALA A 5 -13.07 -6.51 -9.82
N ARG A 6 -12.40 -7.59 -10.19
CA ARG A 6 -11.16 -8.03 -9.55
C ARG A 6 -9.99 -7.81 -10.50
N PHE A 7 -8.91 -7.25 -9.95
CA PHE A 7 -7.71 -6.93 -10.72
C PHE A 7 -6.55 -7.80 -10.28
N VAL A 8 -6.04 -8.61 -11.19
CA VAL A 8 -4.77 -9.31 -11.05
C VAL A 8 -3.88 -8.78 -12.15
N LEU A 9 -2.90 -7.97 -11.78
CA LEU A 9 -2.15 -7.10 -12.69
C LEU A 9 -0.76 -7.68 -12.93
N PRO A 10 -0.43 -8.05 -14.20
CA PRO A 10 0.89 -8.65 -14.49
C PRO A 10 2.05 -7.67 -14.29
N ASP A 11 1.81 -6.37 -14.41
CA ASP A 11 2.85 -5.34 -14.26
C ASP A 11 2.94 -4.78 -12.83
N ALA A 12 2.05 -5.21 -11.94
CA ALA A 12 2.08 -4.84 -10.54
C ALA A 12 3.04 -5.76 -9.76
N PRO A 13 3.41 -5.41 -8.51
CA PRO A 13 4.24 -6.27 -7.69
C PRO A 13 3.67 -7.68 -7.59
N GLN A 14 4.56 -8.67 -7.62
CA GLN A 14 4.17 -10.07 -7.50
C GLN A 14 3.37 -10.27 -6.21
N ARG A 15 2.22 -10.96 -6.31
CA ARG A 15 1.42 -11.30 -5.14
C ARG A 15 2.17 -12.28 -4.26
N VAL A 16 2.18 -12.02 -2.97
CA VAL A 16 2.85 -12.89 -1.98
C VAL A 16 1.98 -14.05 -1.53
N ALA A 17 0.70 -14.05 -1.87
CA ALA A 17 -0.29 -15.04 -1.47
C ALA A 17 -1.50 -15.01 -2.43
N PRO A 18 -2.53 -15.89 -2.25
CA PRO A 18 -3.68 -15.94 -3.14
C PRO A 18 -4.70 -14.83 -2.86
N PHE A 19 -4.53 -13.69 -3.53
CA PHE A 19 -5.46 -12.55 -3.47
C PHE A 19 -5.38 -11.73 -4.76
N SER A 20 -6.38 -10.86 -5.00
CA SER A 20 -6.33 -9.88 -6.08
C SER A 20 -5.49 -8.67 -5.66
N HIS A 21 -4.88 -7.97 -6.60
CA HIS A 21 -4.18 -6.71 -6.31
C HIS A 21 -5.15 -5.63 -5.83
N ALA A 22 -6.33 -5.58 -6.43
CA ALA A 22 -7.38 -4.66 -6.04
C ALA A 22 -8.75 -5.22 -6.42
N VAL A 23 -9.79 -4.74 -5.74
CA VAL A 23 -11.18 -5.07 -6.05
C VAL A 23 -11.97 -3.78 -6.10
N ARG A 24 -12.64 -3.55 -7.22
CA ARG A 24 -13.62 -2.48 -7.34
C ARG A 24 -15.00 -2.98 -6.88
N ALA A 25 -15.64 -2.22 -6.01
CA ALA A 25 -17.02 -2.44 -5.61
C ALA A 25 -17.76 -1.10 -5.71
N GLY A 26 -18.60 -0.95 -6.73
CA GLY A 26 -19.27 0.33 -7.00
C GLY A 26 -18.26 1.44 -7.29
N ASP A 27 -18.33 2.50 -6.50
CA ASP A 27 -17.50 3.69 -6.66
C ASP A 27 -16.21 3.66 -5.82
N PHE A 28 -15.90 2.51 -5.22
CA PHE A 28 -14.72 2.35 -4.37
C PHE A 28 -13.82 1.23 -4.86
N LEU A 29 -12.53 1.47 -4.74
CA LEU A 29 -11.47 0.51 -5.02
C LEU A 29 -10.81 0.12 -3.70
N PHE A 30 -10.77 -1.17 -3.44
CA PHE A 30 -10.10 -1.76 -2.27
C PHE A 30 -8.76 -2.31 -2.73
N VAL A 31 -7.67 -1.74 -2.24
CA VAL A 31 -6.31 -2.10 -2.65
C VAL A 31 -5.68 -2.95 -1.59
N THR A 32 -5.26 -4.14 -1.97
CA THR A 32 -4.55 -5.09 -1.10
C THR A 32 -3.28 -4.47 -0.52
N GLY A 33 -2.97 -4.83 0.70
CA GLY A 33 -1.74 -4.43 1.36
C GLY A 33 -0.51 -4.72 0.50
N GLN A 34 0.29 -3.68 0.23
CA GLN A 34 1.52 -3.81 -0.52
C GLN A 34 2.72 -3.89 0.41
N MET A 35 3.67 -4.75 0.01
CA MET A 35 4.96 -4.91 0.67
C MET A 35 6.01 -4.03 -0.03
N PRO A 36 7.13 -3.73 0.63
CA PRO A 36 8.21 -2.95 0.03
C PRO A 36 9.10 -3.79 -0.89
N THR A 37 8.51 -4.60 -1.75
CA THR A 37 9.24 -5.44 -2.70
C THR A 37 9.67 -4.64 -3.92
N LEU A 38 10.88 -4.95 -4.41
CA LEU A 38 11.43 -4.32 -5.60
C LEU A 38 10.63 -4.72 -6.86
N PRO A 39 10.55 -3.83 -7.87
CA PRO A 39 10.00 -4.21 -9.18
C PRO A 39 10.79 -5.37 -9.79
N GLY A 40 10.12 -6.15 -10.67
CA GLY A 40 10.76 -7.25 -11.38
C GLY A 40 10.48 -8.64 -10.81
N GLY A 41 9.70 -8.72 -9.74
CA GLY A 41 9.31 -9.99 -9.12
C GLY A 41 10.35 -10.52 -8.14
N GLY A 42 10.16 -11.78 -7.70
CA GLY A 42 11.07 -12.44 -6.78
C GLY A 42 10.88 -12.08 -5.32
N MET A 43 9.94 -11.23 -4.98
CA MET A 43 9.62 -10.84 -3.59
C MET A 43 10.85 -10.35 -2.80
N VAL A 44 11.75 -9.62 -3.47
CA VAL A 44 12.96 -9.08 -2.85
C VAL A 44 12.65 -7.74 -2.24
N LEU A 45 12.91 -7.59 -0.93
CA LEU A 45 12.71 -6.33 -0.23
C LEU A 45 13.74 -5.29 -0.63
N VAL A 46 13.34 -4.02 -0.68
CA VAL A 46 14.26 -2.90 -0.81
C VAL A 46 15.15 -2.81 0.45
N ASP A 47 16.41 -2.46 0.27
CA ASP A 47 17.31 -2.17 1.38
C ASP A 47 17.14 -0.73 1.87
N GLY A 48 17.41 -0.49 3.16
CA GLY A 48 17.49 0.86 3.71
C GLY A 48 16.54 1.16 4.85
N GLY A 49 15.95 0.14 5.47
CA GLY A 49 15.09 0.29 6.64
C GLY A 49 13.72 0.87 6.30
N VAL A 50 13.01 1.34 7.33
CA VAL A 50 11.61 1.76 7.18
C VAL A 50 11.41 2.93 6.21
N ALA A 51 12.37 3.84 6.11
CA ALA A 51 12.26 4.97 5.18
C ALA A 51 12.23 4.48 3.74
N ALA A 52 13.21 3.66 3.34
CA ALA A 52 13.25 3.07 2.01
C ALA A 52 12.05 2.16 1.75
N GLU A 53 11.66 1.37 2.73
CA GLU A 53 10.49 0.48 2.62
C GLU A 53 9.19 1.26 2.45
N THR A 54 8.99 2.35 3.19
CA THR A 54 7.79 3.19 3.06
C THR A 54 7.69 3.82 1.67
N HIS A 55 8.80 4.35 1.15
CA HIS A 55 8.84 4.87 -0.23
C HIS A 55 8.49 3.79 -1.25
N GLN A 56 9.02 2.58 -1.09
CA GLN A 56 8.77 1.48 -2.02
C GLN A 56 7.32 0.98 -1.95
N VAL A 57 6.75 0.88 -0.76
CA VAL A 57 5.33 0.52 -0.60
C VAL A 57 4.44 1.53 -1.32
N ILE A 58 4.68 2.82 -1.14
CA ILE A 58 3.91 3.87 -1.81
C ILE A 58 4.03 3.77 -3.33
N ALA A 59 5.25 3.54 -3.83
CA ALA A 59 5.47 3.34 -5.27
C ALA A 59 4.70 2.12 -5.79
N ASN A 60 4.70 1.02 -5.05
CA ASN A 60 3.98 -0.20 -5.41
C ASN A 60 2.45 0.02 -5.40
N LEU A 61 1.94 0.76 -4.41
CA LEU A 61 0.52 1.14 -4.37
C LEU A 61 0.13 1.98 -5.58
N LYS A 62 0.95 2.94 -5.96
CA LYS A 62 0.70 3.77 -7.17
C LYS A 62 0.68 2.92 -8.45
N THR A 63 1.54 1.92 -8.54
CA THR A 63 1.54 0.98 -9.68
C THR A 63 0.23 0.20 -9.74
N VAL A 64 -0.25 -0.31 -8.60
CA VAL A 64 -1.54 -1.01 -8.54
C VAL A 64 -2.68 -0.07 -8.93
N LEU A 65 -2.69 1.14 -8.41
CA LEU A 65 -3.72 2.15 -8.75
C LEU A 65 -3.75 2.45 -10.24
N ALA A 66 -2.59 2.66 -10.86
CA ALA A 66 -2.50 2.92 -12.30
C ALA A 66 -3.11 1.78 -13.13
N GLY A 67 -2.93 0.53 -12.69
CA GLY A 67 -3.48 -0.65 -13.37
C GLY A 67 -4.95 -0.93 -13.08
N SER A 68 -5.53 -0.33 -12.05
CA SER A 68 -6.90 -0.60 -11.60
C SER A 68 -7.85 0.60 -11.70
N GLY A 69 -7.39 1.72 -12.25
CA GLY A 69 -8.23 2.89 -12.50
C GLY A 69 -8.36 3.86 -11.32
N GLY A 70 -7.56 3.69 -10.29
CA GLY A 70 -7.54 4.59 -9.13
C GLY A 70 -6.48 5.68 -9.25
N ALA A 71 -6.58 6.68 -8.37
CA ALA A 71 -5.60 7.74 -8.24
C ALA A 71 -5.19 7.89 -6.78
N TRP A 72 -3.90 8.12 -6.55
CA TRP A 72 -3.33 8.23 -5.20
C TRP A 72 -4.03 9.31 -4.36
N GLU A 73 -4.31 10.47 -4.98
CA GLU A 73 -4.95 11.62 -4.34
C GLU A 73 -6.41 11.37 -3.98
N ARG A 74 -7.00 10.30 -4.49
CA ARG A 74 -8.39 9.91 -4.21
C ARG A 74 -8.48 8.85 -3.10
N THR A 75 -7.39 8.58 -2.40
CA THR A 75 -7.39 7.70 -1.23
C THR A 75 -8.24 8.31 -0.12
N VAL A 76 -9.20 7.55 0.37
CA VAL A 76 -10.11 8.00 1.44
C VAL A 76 -9.78 7.36 2.78
N PHE A 77 -9.18 6.17 2.76
CA PHE A 77 -8.77 5.47 3.98
C PHE A 77 -7.52 4.64 3.71
N ALA A 78 -6.64 4.57 4.71
CA ALA A 78 -5.45 3.74 4.66
C ALA A 78 -5.24 3.02 5.99
N ARG A 79 -4.65 1.82 5.93
CA ARG A 79 -4.16 1.11 7.11
C ARG A 79 -2.67 0.89 6.93
N VAL A 80 -1.91 1.22 7.96
CA VAL A 80 -0.46 1.05 8.00
C VAL A 80 -0.11 0.08 9.12
N TYR A 81 0.69 -0.92 8.78
CA TYR A 81 1.15 -1.95 9.70
C TYR A 81 2.67 -1.86 9.84
N LEU A 82 3.17 -1.81 11.07
CA LEU A 82 4.60 -1.71 11.38
C LEU A 82 5.00 -2.84 12.32
N THR A 83 6.09 -3.54 11.99
CA THR A 83 6.63 -4.59 12.88
C THR A 83 7.44 -4.01 14.04
N GLU A 84 8.01 -2.80 13.87
CA GLU A 84 8.78 -2.07 14.88
C GLU A 84 8.13 -0.69 15.11
N PHE A 85 6.91 -0.69 15.62
CA PHE A 85 6.06 0.49 15.68
C PHE A 85 6.73 1.68 16.38
N VAL A 86 7.24 1.47 17.58
CA VAL A 86 7.82 2.58 18.38
C VAL A 86 9.03 3.19 17.69
N ARG A 87 9.89 2.33 17.12
CA ARG A 87 11.09 2.79 16.41
C ARG A 87 10.77 3.52 15.11
N ASP A 88 9.81 2.98 14.32
CA ASP A 88 9.65 3.34 12.91
C ASP A 88 8.52 4.34 12.64
N TYR A 89 7.63 4.55 13.61
CA TYR A 89 6.45 5.40 13.45
C TYR A 89 6.79 6.84 13.00
N PRO A 90 7.77 7.54 13.61
CA PRO A 90 8.07 8.92 13.20
C PRO A 90 8.57 9.03 11.76
N ALA A 91 9.48 8.17 11.34
CA ALA A 91 10.04 8.20 9.99
C ALA A 91 8.99 7.85 8.93
N MET A 92 8.17 6.83 9.19
CA MET A 92 7.06 6.47 8.30
C MET A 92 6.07 7.63 8.19
N ASN A 93 5.70 8.26 9.29
CA ASN A 93 4.76 9.39 9.29
C ASN A 93 5.25 10.57 8.46
N ALA A 94 6.53 10.91 8.54
CA ALA A 94 7.10 12.01 7.77
C ALA A 94 6.99 11.77 6.26
N ILE A 95 7.28 10.55 5.81
CA ILE A 95 7.18 10.17 4.40
C ILE A 95 5.71 10.13 3.96
N TRP A 96 4.83 9.59 4.80
CA TRP A 96 3.39 9.54 4.53
C TRP A 96 2.82 10.94 4.30
N GLU A 97 3.07 11.84 5.23
CA GLU A 97 2.60 13.23 5.15
C GLU A 97 3.09 13.92 3.88
N ALA A 98 4.36 13.75 3.54
CA ALA A 98 4.96 14.35 2.34
C ALA A 98 4.41 13.73 1.03
N SER A 99 3.72 12.61 1.09
CA SER A 99 3.19 11.91 -0.09
C SER A 99 1.85 12.45 -0.57
N PHE A 100 1.22 13.33 0.19
CA PHE A 100 -0.07 13.93 -0.16
C PHE A 100 0.02 15.45 -0.23
N PRO A 101 -0.82 16.10 -1.05
CA PRO A 101 -0.87 17.56 -1.07
C PRO A 101 -1.41 18.11 0.26
N PRO A 102 -1.13 19.38 0.59
CA PRO A 102 -1.71 20.00 1.78
C PRO A 102 -3.25 19.89 1.79
N GLY A 103 -3.81 19.44 2.90
CA GLY A 103 -5.24 19.22 3.04
C GLY A 103 -5.76 17.94 2.37
N GLY A 104 -4.88 17.12 1.81
CA GLY A 104 -5.25 15.91 1.07
C GLY A 104 -5.00 14.59 1.81
N LEU A 105 -4.75 14.61 3.11
CA LEU A 105 -4.50 13.39 3.87
C LEU A 105 -5.76 12.54 4.00
N PRO A 106 -5.68 11.23 3.72
CA PRO A 106 -6.80 10.31 3.95
C PRO A 106 -7.00 10.05 5.45
N ALA A 107 -8.16 9.52 5.82
CA ALA A 107 -8.30 8.88 7.12
C ALA A 107 -7.32 7.69 7.20
N ARG A 108 -6.72 7.47 8.36
CA ARG A 108 -5.71 6.42 8.52
C ARG A 108 -5.74 5.79 9.90
N THR A 109 -5.52 4.48 9.94
CA THR A 109 -5.18 3.75 11.17
C THR A 109 -3.78 3.16 11.01
N CYS A 110 -2.95 3.25 12.05
CA CYS A 110 -1.65 2.62 12.09
C CYS A 110 -1.53 1.75 13.35
N VAL A 111 -1.07 0.51 13.18
CA VAL A 111 -0.91 -0.44 14.28
C VAL A 111 0.44 -1.15 14.20
N GLY A 112 0.95 -1.54 15.35
CA GLY A 112 2.07 -2.46 15.44
C GLY A 112 1.58 -3.90 15.30
N VAL A 113 2.35 -4.72 14.60
CA VAL A 113 2.06 -6.14 14.37
C VAL A 113 3.28 -6.99 14.69
N THR A 114 3.08 -8.28 14.93
CA THR A 114 4.17 -9.19 15.31
C THR A 114 5.05 -9.60 14.12
N ALA A 115 4.51 -9.64 12.93
CA ALA A 115 5.23 -9.96 11.71
C ALA A 115 4.43 -9.51 10.48
N LEU A 116 5.12 -9.33 9.38
CA LEU A 116 4.56 -9.09 8.05
C LEU A 116 5.13 -10.09 7.05
N ALA A 117 4.40 -10.31 5.97
CA ALA A 117 4.88 -11.16 4.89
C ALA A 117 6.25 -10.69 4.37
N VAL A 118 7.06 -11.63 3.93
CA VAL A 118 8.41 -11.44 3.37
C VAL A 118 9.40 -10.71 4.29
N GLY A 119 9.10 -10.60 5.58
CA GLY A 119 9.96 -9.91 6.53
C GLY A 119 9.92 -8.39 6.45
N ALA A 120 8.87 -7.83 5.88
CA ALA A 120 8.72 -6.39 5.74
C ALA A 120 8.60 -5.68 7.09
N LEU A 121 9.08 -4.44 7.16
CA LEU A 121 8.90 -3.56 8.32
C LEU A 121 7.60 -2.78 8.25
N VAL A 122 7.07 -2.56 7.05
CA VAL A 122 5.85 -1.79 6.79
C VAL A 122 5.01 -2.42 5.69
N GLU A 123 3.70 -2.37 5.88
CA GLU A 123 2.69 -2.75 4.88
C GLU A 123 1.59 -1.71 4.91
N ILE A 124 1.01 -1.39 3.75
CA ILE A 124 -0.07 -0.39 3.65
C ILE A 124 -1.14 -0.91 2.70
N ASP A 125 -2.40 -0.83 3.12
CA ASP A 125 -3.57 -1.03 2.25
C ASP A 125 -4.42 0.24 2.15
N LEU A 126 -5.25 0.32 1.12
CA LEU A 126 -6.00 1.53 0.81
C LEU A 126 -7.47 1.24 0.45
N VAL A 127 -8.32 2.22 0.72
CA VAL A 127 -9.62 2.38 0.06
C VAL A 127 -9.59 3.69 -0.71
N VAL A 128 -9.94 3.64 -1.99
CA VAL A 128 -9.82 4.76 -2.92
C VAL A 128 -11.18 5.03 -3.56
N ALA A 129 -11.62 6.30 -3.59
CA ALA A 129 -12.81 6.71 -4.32
C ALA A 129 -12.51 6.85 -5.81
N LEU A 130 -13.40 6.36 -6.65
CA LEU A 130 -13.25 6.40 -8.11
C LEU A 130 -13.98 7.59 -8.74
#